data_332efc9082fde6c8926a4e285dfb4935
#
_entry.id   332efc9082fde6c8926a4e285dfb4935
#
_cell.length_a   1.000
_cell.length_b   1.000
_cell.length_c   1.000
_cell.angle_alpha   90.00
_cell.angle_beta   90.00
_cell.angle_gamma   90.00
#
_symmetry.space_group_name_H-M   'P 1'
#
loop_
_entity.id
_entity.type
_entity.pdbx_description
1 polymer ?
#
loop_
_entity_poly.entity_id
_entity_poly.type
_entity_poly.pdbx_seq_one_letter_code
_entity_poly.pdbx_strand_id
1 'polypeptide(L)'
;MSEVSSISHSNHDDHHHHKETFITKYIFSQDHKMIAKQYLILGVLFMGFIGVAMSLLFRLQLAWPEQSFAVFDIFLGDWAPEGVMDPNIYLALVTIHGTIMVFFVLTAGLSGTFSNLLIPLQIGARDMASGLLNMISFWLFFLSSMIMLASLFVEAGPAAAGWTIYPPLSALPQAQPGSGMGMTLWLISMAIFVASSLLGSLNYIVTVINLRTKG
;
A
#
# COMPACT_ATOMS: atom_id res chain seq x y z
N MET A 1 28.36 20.11 67.23
CA MET A 1 29.17 20.41 66.07
C MET A 1 29.32 19.14 65.28
N SER A 2 28.49 18.95 64.28
CA SER A 2 28.62 17.85 63.30
C SER A 2 28.12 18.39 61.98
N GLU A 3 29.06 18.66 61.05
CA GLU A 3 28.82 19.09 59.70
C GLU A 3 28.13 17.98 58.91
N VAL A 4 26.95 18.27 58.39
CA VAL A 4 26.27 17.43 57.39
C VAL A 4 26.74 17.92 56.02
N SER A 5 27.65 17.19 55.38
CA SER A 5 28.07 17.40 54.00
C SER A 5 26.94 17.06 53.04
N SER A 6 26.40 18.07 52.40
CA SER A 6 25.45 17.94 51.29
C SER A 6 26.15 17.37 50.05
N ILE A 7 25.86 16.12 49.73
CA ILE A 7 26.26 15.51 48.44
C ILE A 7 25.28 16.00 47.38
N SER A 8 25.75 16.91 46.55
CA SER A 8 25.06 17.34 45.36
C SER A 8 25.20 16.24 44.31
N HIS A 9 24.15 15.46 44.10
CA HIS A 9 24.02 14.60 42.89
C HIS A 9 23.59 15.49 41.72
N SER A 10 24.56 15.93 40.97
CA SER A 10 24.29 16.44 39.61
C SER A 10 24.07 15.26 38.67
N ASN A 11 22.81 14.83 38.50
CA ASN A 11 22.43 13.97 37.39
C ASN A 11 22.50 14.82 36.13
N HIS A 12 23.62 14.76 35.44
CA HIS A 12 23.70 15.10 34.03
C HIS A 12 23.05 13.97 33.23
N ASP A 13 21.74 14.07 33.03
CA ASP A 13 21.06 13.36 31.95
C ASP A 13 21.51 13.99 30.62
N ASP A 14 22.64 13.52 30.12
CA ASP A 14 23.04 13.76 28.74
C ASP A 14 22.06 13.03 27.83
N HIS A 15 20.92 13.65 27.58
CA HIS A 15 20.07 13.30 26.46
C HIS A 15 20.85 13.58 25.19
N HIS A 16 21.57 12.59 24.69
CA HIS A 16 22.07 12.58 23.33
C HIS A 16 20.88 12.74 22.38
N HIS A 17 20.57 13.99 22.05
CA HIS A 17 19.71 14.32 20.91
C HIS A 17 20.44 13.83 19.65
N HIS A 18 20.21 12.56 19.28
CA HIS A 18 20.57 12.08 17.95
C HIS A 18 19.87 13.02 16.97
N LYS A 19 20.64 13.81 16.22
CA LYS A 19 20.09 14.65 15.16
C LYS A 19 19.40 13.73 14.16
N GLU A 20 18.08 13.74 14.16
CA GLU A 20 17.29 12.97 13.19
C GLU A 20 17.68 13.40 11.78
N THR A 21 18.15 12.47 10.98
CA THR A 21 18.42 12.72 9.56
C THR A 21 17.10 12.74 8.80
N PHE A 22 17.08 13.37 7.62
CA PHE A 22 15.91 13.34 6.74
C PHE A 22 15.40 11.91 6.51
N ILE A 23 16.31 10.96 6.32
CA ILE A 23 16.01 9.56 6.06
C ILE A 23 15.30 8.91 7.25
N THR A 24 15.81 9.08 8.46
CA THR A 24 15.22 8.48 9.67
C THR A 24 13.91 9.14 10.05
N LYS A 25 13.73 10.42 9.74
CA LYS A 25 12.51 11.16 10.08
C LYS A 25 11.36 10.93 9.11
N TYR A 26 11.62 10.84 7.80
CA TYR A 26 10.57 10.83 6.78
C TYR A 26 10.44 9.50 6.03
N ILE A 27 11.53 8.73 5.88
CA ILE A 27 11.54 7.48 5.12
C ILE A 27 11.39 6.28 6.05
N PHE A 28 12.30 6.11 7.00
CA PHE A 28 12.26 5.02 7.99
C PHE A 28 11.75 5.50 9.35
N SER A 29 10.69 6.31 9.32
CA SER A 29 10.07 6.81 10.53
C SER A 29 9.36 5.70 11.29
N GLN A 30 9.44 5.75 12.62
CA GLN A 30 8.66 4.91 13.51
C GLN A 30 7.48 5.66 14.14
N ASP A 31 7.36 6.97 13.89
CA ASP A 31 6.25 7.79 14.35
C ASP A 31 4.97 7.46 13.58
N HIS A 32 3.90 7.15 14.32
CA HIS A 32 2.60 6.78 13.77
C HIS A 32 2.00 7.85 12.83
N LYS A 33 2.24 9.13 13.11
CA LYS A 33 1.74 10.24 12.28
C LYS A 33 2.43 10.30 10.92
N MET A 34 3.75 10.02 10.91
CA MET A 34 4.51 9.98 9.66
C MET A 34 4.12 8.77 8.84
N ILE A 35 3.98 7.59 9.46
CA ILE A 35 3.55 6.36 8.79
C ILE A 35 2.13 6.53 8.24
N ALA A 36 1.22 7.18 8.97
CA ALA A 36 -0.11 7.52 8.45
C ALA A 36 -0.04 8.36 7.16
N LYS A 37 0.84 9.36 7.09
CA LYS A 37 1.07 10.15 5.87
C LYS A 37 1.66 9.34 4.73
N GLN A 38 2.58 8.42 5.03
CA GLN A 38 3.15 7.52 4.03
C GLN A 38 2.08 6.60 3.41
N TYR A 39 1.19 6.01 4.22
CA TYR A 39 0.03 5.23 3.74
C TYR A 39 -0.93 6.10 2.91
N LEU A 40 -1.20 7.33 3.33
CA LEU A 40 -2.04 8.26 2.60
C LEU A 40 -1.47 8.56 1.21
N ILE A 41 -0.20 8.93 1.16
CA ILE A 41 0.46 9.32 -0.10
C ILE A 41 0.56 8.13 -1.05
N LEU A 42 1.08 6.98 -0.57
CA LEU A 42 1.27 5.82 -1.42
C LEU A 42 -0.06 5.12 -1.76
N GLY A 43 -0.85 4.77 -0.73
CA GLY A 43 -2.04 3.96 -0.89
C GLY A 43 -3.21 4.75 -1.49
N VAL A 44 -3.57 5.87 -0.86
CA VAL A 44 -4.78 6.60 -1.27
C VAL A 44 -4.50 7.50 -2.48
N LEU A 45 -3.45 8.32 -2.44
CA LEU A 45 -3.21 9.28 -3.50
C LEU A 45 -2.56 8.61 -4.72
N PHE A 46 -1.42 7.93 -4.56
CA PHE A 46 -0.68 7.39 -5.70
C PHE A 46 -1.38 6.16 -6.32
N MET A 47 -1.61 5.10 -5.53
CA MET A 47 -2.30 3.90 -6.05
C MET A 47 -3.76 4.21 -6.42
N GLY A 48 -4.43 5.09 -5.67
CA GLY A 48 -5.78 5.55 -5.99
C GLY A 48 -5.84 6.30 -7.31
N PHE A 49 -4.90 7.18 -7.60
CA PHE A 49 -4.82 7.87 -8.89
C PHE A 49 -4.64 6.88 -10.05
N ILE A 50 -3.74 5.89 -9.91
CA ILE A 50 -3.53 4.86 -10.93
C ILE A 50 -4.81 4.03 -11.12
N GLY A 51 -5.45 3.59 -10.04
CA GLY A 51 -6.69 2.83 -10.11
C GLY A 51 -7.82 3.61 -10.79
N VAL A 52 -8.00 4.89 -10.45
CA VAL A 52 -8.99 5.77 -11.08
C VAL A 52 -8.68 5.97 -12.56
N ALA A 53 -7.42 6.21 -12.92
CA ALA A 53 -7.02 6.37 -14.32
C ALA A 53 -7.37 5.11 -15.16
N MET A 54 -7.08 3.91 -14.66
CA MET A 54 -7.48 2.66 -15.30
C MET A 54 -8.99 2.57 -15.49
N SER A 55 -9.76 2.97 -14.46
CA SER A 55 -11.23 2.98 -14.52
C SER A 55 -11.75 3.91 -15.61
N LEU A 56 -11.17 5.09 -15.75
CA LEU A 56 -11.56 6.03 -16.79
C LEU A 56 -11.27 5.47 -18.19
N LEU A 57 -10.10 4.85 -18.40
CA LEU A 57 -9.71 4.29 -19.69
C LEU A 57 -10.67 3.17 -20.14
N PHE A 58 -10.92 2.16 -19.31
CA PHE A 58 -11.81 1.08 -19.75
C PHE A 58 -13.28 1.49 -19.82
N ARG A 59 -13.73 2.46 -19.03
CA ARG A 59 -15.10 2.99 -19.11
C ARG A 59 -15.30 3.85 -20.35
N LEU A 60 -14.28 4.56 -20.81
CA LEU A 60 -14.32 5.31 -22.05
C LEU A 60 -14.57 4.36 -23.23
N GLN A 61 -13.85 3.23 -23.32
CA GLN A 61 -14.06 2.23 -24.36
C GLN A 61 -15.44 1.57 -24.25
N LEU A 62 -15.94 1.29 -23.03
CA LEU A 62 -17.27 0.72 -22.84
C LEU A 62 -18.39 1.67 -23.29
N ALA A 63 -18.22 2.97 -23.09
CA ALA A 63 -19.22 3.96 -23.50
C ALA A 63 -19.33 4.06 -25.03
N TRP A 64 -18.22 3.87 -25.75
CA TRP A 64 -18.14 3.93 -27.20
C TRP A 64 -17.26 2.79 -27.75
N PRO A 65 -17.80 1.57 -27.87
CA PRO A 65 -17.01 0.36 -28.16
C PRO A 65 -16.26 0.36 -29.49
N GLU A 66 -16.82 1.01 -30.51
CA GLU A 66 -16.26 1.04 -31.87
C GLU A 66 -15.46 2.31 -32.18
N GLN A 67 -15.37 3.23 -31.22
CA GLN A 67 -14.67 4.50 -31.43
C GLN A 67 -13.21 4.40 -31.03
N SER A 68 -12.34 4.90 -31.88
CA SER A 68 -10.92 5.08 -31.56
C SER A 68 -10.69 6.34 -30.74
N PHE A 69 -9.77 6.27 -29.79
CA PHE A 69 -9.41 7.38 -28.92
C PHE A 69 -7.90 7.63 -28.94
N ALA A 70 -7.51 8.83 -29.35
CA ALA A 70 -6.10 9.24 -29.32
C ALA A 70 -5.45 9.14 -27.92
N VAL A 71 -6.24 9.24 -26.87
CA VAL A 71 -5.75 9.06 -25.49
C VAL A 71 -5.22 7.66 -25.25
N PHE A 72 -5.73 6.65 -25.93
CA PHE A 72 -5.25 5.27 -25.81
C PHE A 72 -3.89 5.08 -26.46
N ASP A 73 -3.62 5.72 -27.59
CA ASP A 73 -2.30 5.69 -28.22
C ASP A 73 -1.21 6.25 -27.29
N ILE A 74 -1.56 7.28 -26.49
CA ILE A 74 -0.63 7.92 -25.55
C ILE A 74 -0.37 7.07 -24.31
N PHE A 75 -1.41 6.47 -23.72
CA PHE A 75 -1.32 5.79 -22.43
C PHE A 75 -1.20 4.27 -22.54
N LEU A 76 -1.74 3.67 -23.59
CA LEU A 76 -1.79 2.21 -23.76
C LEU A 76 -0.86 1.71 -24.87
N GLY A 77 -0.56 2.55 -25.88
CA GLY A 77 0.32 2.15 -26.99
C GLY A 77 -0.14 0.85 -27.65
N ASP A 78 0.74 -0.17 -27.69
CA ASP A 78 0.46 -1.48 -28.28
C ASP A 78 -0.74 -2.22 -27.65
N TRP A 79 -1.21 -1.79 -26.49
CA TRP A 79 -2.40 -2.36 -25.83
C TRP A 79 -3.72 -1.86 -26.40
N ALA A 80 -3.67 -0.85 -27.25
CA ALA A 80 -4.83 -0.30 -27.93
C ALA A 80 -4.48 0.05 -29.39
N PRO A 81 -4.25 -0.95 -30.25
CA PRO A 81 -3.93 -0.71 -31.65
C PRO A 81 -5.02 0.11 -32.32
N GLU A 82 -4.59 1.12 -33.10
CA GLU A 82 -5.49 2.03 -33.81
C GLU A 82 -6.42 2.84 -32.86
N GLY A 83 -6.04 2.99 -31.58
CA GLY A 83 -6.84 3.71 -30.61
C GLY A 83 -8.07 2.96 -30.08
N VAL A 84 -8.15 1.65 -30.31
CA VAL A 84 -9.20 0.77 -29.77
C VAL A 84 -8.57 -0.22 -28.81
N MET A 85 -9.11 -0.30 -27.58
CA MET A 85 -8.57 -1.16 -26.54
C MET A 85 -8.76 -2.65 -26.87
N ASP A 86 -7.67 -3.43 -26.80
CA ASP A 86 -7.75 -4.88 -26.91
C ASP A 86 -8.62 -5.49 -25.80
N PRO A 87 -9.54 -6.42 -26.08
CA PRO A 87 -10.40 -7.05 -25.09
C PRO A 87 -9.65 -7.71 -23.92
N ASN A 88 -8.45 -8.25 -24.17
CA ASN A 88 -7.64 -8.87 -23.13
C ASN A 88 -7.05 -7.82 -22.19
N ILE A 89 -6.65 -6.69 -22.74
CA ILE A 89 -6.18 -5.53 -21.96
C ILE A 89 -7.31 -4.93 -21.15
N TYR A 90 -8.51 -4.85 -21.72
CA TYR A 90 -9.70 -4.45 -20.95
C TYR A 90 -9.87 -5.33 -19.69
N LEU A 91 -9.83 -6.67 -19.83
CA LEU A 91 -9.93 -7.59 -18.69
C LEU A 91 -8.80 -7.40 -17.68
N ALA A 92 -7.58 -7.16 -18.17
CA ALA A 92 -6.43 -6.90 -17.33
C ALA A 92 -6.58 -5.59 -16.55
N LEU A 93 -7.00 -4.50 -17.21
CA LEU A 93 -7.23 -3.22 -16.54
C LEU A 93 -8.33 -3.32 -15.47
N VAL A 94 -9.44 -4.02 -15.74
CA VAL A 94 -10.50 -4.27 -14.76
C VAL A 94 -9.98 -5.07 -13.56
N THR A 95 -9.17 -6.12 -13.82
CA THR A 95 -8.58 -6.96 -12.77
C THR A 95 -7.66 -6.16 -11.86
N ILE A 96 -6.72 -5.42 -12.44
CA ILE A 96 -5.74 -4.63 -11.66
C ILE A 96 -6.40 -3.44 -10.99
N HIS A 97 -7.33 -2.73 -11.68
CA HIS A 97 -8.14 -1.69 -11.06
C HIS A 97 -8.88 -2.19 -9.81
N GLY A 98 -9.61 -3.31 -9.93
CA GLY A 98 -10.34 -3.89 -8.81
C GLY A 98 -9.41 -4.26 -7.64
N THR A 99 -8.28 -4.88 -7.94
CA THR A 99 -7.26 -5.23 -6.96
C THR A 99 -6.70 -3.98 -6.25
N ILE A 100 -6.30 -2.96 -7.00
CA ILE A 100 -5.76 -1.73 -6.45
C ILE A 100 -6.79 -1.03 -5.56
N MET A 101 -8.02 -0.86 -6.04
CA MET A 101 -9.03 -0.11 -5.30
C MET A 101 -9.48 -0.82 -4.03
N VAL A 102 -9.64 -2.15 -4.07
CA VAL A 102 -10.09 -2.91 -2.89
C VAL A 102 -8.96 -3.10 -1.87
N PHE A 103 -7.79 -3.54 -2.31
CA PHE A 103 -6.72 -3.91 -1.38
C PHE A 103 -5.78 -2.74 -1.07
N PHE A 104 -5.24 -2.08 -2.08
CA PHE A 104 -4.23 -1.05 -1.86
C PHE A 104 -4.82 0.28 -1.39
N VAL A 105 -5.97 0.69 -1.93
CA VAL A 105 -6.62 1.95 -1.53
C VAL A 105 -7.49 1.75 -0.31
N LEU A 106 -8.53 0.92 -0.41
CA LEU A 106 -9.53 0.79 0.64
C LEU A 106 -8.97 0.07 1.88
N THR A 107 -8.40 -1.13 1.69
CA THR A 107 -7.98 -1.96 2.82
C THR A 107 -6.71 -1.43 3.47
N ALA A 108 -5.61 -1.25 2.76
CA ALA A 108 -4.35 -0.80 3.39
C ALA A 108 -4.21 0.71 3.42
N GLY A 109 -4.51 1.40 2.31
CA GLY A 109 -4.34 2.86 2.21
C GLY A 109 -5.18 3.62 3.23
N LEU A 110 -6.49 3.43 3.22
CA LEU A 110 -7.38 4.11 4.16
C LEU A 110 -7.22 3.59 5.59
N SER A 111 -7.23 2.26 5.80
CA SER A 111 -7.08 1.74 7.17
C SER A 111 -5.69 2.06 7.74
N GLY A 112 -4.62 1.92 6.97
CA GLY A 112 -3.27 2.28 7.40
C GLY A 112 -3.13 3.76 7.74
N THR A 113 -3.78 4.64 6.98
CA THR A 113 -3.81 6.08 7.25
C THR A 113 -4.58 6.38 8.53
N PHE A 114 -5.86 5.99 8.58
CA PHE A 114 -6.73 6.38 9.68
C PHE A 114 -6.42 5.65 10.98
N SER A 115 -6.09 4.35 10.94
CA SER A 115 -5.76 3.60 12.14
C SER A 115 -4.49 4.15 12.81
N ASN A 116 -3.43 4.41 12.02
CA ASN A 116 -2.21 5.00 12.56
C ASN A 116 -2.43 6.42 13.11
N LEU A 117 -3.31 7.20 12.48
CA LEU A 117 -3.59 8.55 12.96
C LEU A 117 -4.53 8.58 14.16
N LEU A 118 -5.63 7.83 14.12
CA LEU A 118 -6.74 7.98 15.05
C LEU A 118 -6.63 7.07 16.28
N ILE A 119 -6.12 5.83 16.16
CA ILE A 119 -6.08 4.90 17.29
C ILE A 119 -5.31 5.50 18.49
N PRO A 120 -4.06 5.95 18.34
CA PRO A 120 -3.34 6.54 19.47
C PRO A 120 -4.06 7.76 20.07
N LEU A 121 -4.63 8.62 19.23
CA LEU A 121 -5.36 9.81 19.68
C LEU A 121 -6.62 9.44 20.46
N GLN A 122 -7.39 8.46 20.00
CA GLN A 122 -8.65 8.05 20.63
C GLN A 122 -8.45 7.34 21.98
N ILE A 123 -7.36 6.58 22.12
CA ILE A 123 -7.08 5.85 23.36
C ILE A 123 -6.17 6.62 24.33
N GLY A 124 -5.70 7.82 23.95
CA GLY A 124 -4.78 8.64 24.75
C GLY A 124 -3.34 8.13 24.79
N ALA A 125 -2.93 7.30 23.83
CA ALA A 125 -1.56 6.83 23.71
C ALA A 125 -0.68 7.87 22.99
N ARG A 126 0.62 7.87 23.30
CA ARG A 126 1.59 8.74 22.61
C ARG A 126 1.95 8.25 21.22
N ASP A 127 2.02 6.93 21.06
CA ASP A 127 2.38 6.25 19.81
C ASP A 127 1.75 4.87 19.76
N MET A 128 1.99 4.13 18.65
CA MET A 128 1.63 2.73 18.51
C MET A 128 2.50 1.85 19.42
N ALA A 129 2.02 0.65 19.74
CA ALA A 129 2.73 -0.28 20.64
C ALA A 129 4.13 -0.65 20.12
N SER A 130 4.30 -0.77 18.80
CA SER A 130 5.58 -1.04 18.17
C SER A 130 5.75 -0.18 16.93
N GLY A 131 6.59 0.86 17.03
CA GLY A 131 6.96 1.70 15.89
C GLY A 131 7.71 0.92 14.80
N LEU A 132 8.54 -0.05 15.21
CA LEU A 132 9.28 -0.90 14.28
C LEU A 132 8.35 -1.79 13.43
N LEU A 133 7.39 -2.49 14.06
CA LEU A 133 6.41 -3.30 13.31
C LEU A 133 5.57 -2.46 12.38
N ASN A 134 5.22 -1.25 12.81
CA ASN A 134 4.46 -0.29 12.02
C ASN A 134 5.24 0.14 10.76
N MET A 135 6.50 0.47 10.92
CA MET A 135 7.40 0.83 9.82
C MET A 135 7.60 -0.35 8.85
N ILE A 136 7.84 -1.57 9.35
CA ILE A 136 8.00 -2.77 8.51
C ILE A 136 6.71 -3.05 7.74
N SER A 137 5.54 -2.94 8.37
CA SER A 137 4.23 -3.07 7.71
C SER A 137 4.11 -2.12 6.52
N PHE A 138 4.45 -0.84 6.69
CA PHE A 138 4.43 0.12 5.60
C PHE A 138 5.42 -0.25 4.47
N TRP A 139 6.63 -0.68 4.78
CA TRP A 139 7.62 -1.02 3.74
C TRP A 139 7.26 -2.30 2.97
N LEU A 140 6.63 -3.27 3.61
CA LEU A 140 6.05 -4.42 2.91
C LEU A 140 4.89 -3.99 2.01
N PHE A 141 4.05 -3.07 2.45
CA PHE A 141 2.99 -2.48 1.63
C PHE A 141 3.57 -1.75 0.40
N PHE A 142 4.63 -0.96 0.60
CA PHE A 142 5.34 -0.30 -0.50
C PHE A 142 5.88 -1.32 -1.51
N LEU A 143 6.60 -2.35 -1.04
CA LEU A 143 7.15 -3.40 -1.90
C LEU A 143 6.05 -4.12 -2.68
N SER A 144 4.97 -4.50 -2.02
CA SER A 144 3.79 -5.10 -2.65
C SER A 144 3.22 -4.19 -3.75
N SER A 145 3.07 -2.89 -3.47
CA SER A 145 2.57 -1.90 -4.44
C SER A 145 3.46 -1.84 -5.68
N MET A 146 4.77 -1.83 -5.51
CA MET A 146 5.72 -1.78 -6.63
C MET A 146 5.68 -3.05 -7.47
N ILE A 147 5.58 -4.24 -6.85
CA ILE A 147 5.45 -5.51 -7.57
C ILE A 147 4.11 -5.56 -8.33
N MET A 148 3.01 -5.07 -7.73
CA MET A 148 1.72 -4.99 -8.41
C MET A 148 1.81 -4.12 -9.67
N LEU A 149 2.43 -2.97 -9.60
CA LEU A 149 2.62 -2.11 -10.77
C LEU A 149 3.58 -2.72 -11.79
N ALA A 150 4.65 -3.38 -11.34
CA ALA A 150 5.56 -4.08 -12.24
C ALA A 150 4.88 -5.21 -13.02
N SER A 151 3.82 -5.82 -12.46
CA SER A 151 3.04 -6.87 -13.15
C SER A 151 2.34 -6.37 -14.41
N LEU A 152 2.16 -5.06 -14.57
CA LEU A 152 1.57 -4.47 -15.77
C LEU A 152 2.51 -4.52 -16.98
N PHE A 153 3.82 -4.53 -16.77
CA PHE A 153 4.83 -4.35 -17.81
C PHE A 153 5.55 -5.64 -18.21
N VAL A 154 4.98 -6.80 -17.88
CA VAL A 154 5.57 -8.08 -18.27
C VAL A 154 5.14 -8.47 -19.68
N GLU A 155 6.05 -9.13 -20.42
CA GLU A 155 5.85 -9.51 -21.81
C GLU A 155 4.61 -10.39 -22.03
N ALA A 156 4.28 -11.26 -21.05
CA ALA A 156 3.08 -12.12 -21.11
C ALA A 156 1.76 -11.37 -20.83
N GLY A 157 1.83 -10.06 -20.59
CA GLY A 157 0.68 -9.24 -20.17
C GLY A 157 0.34 -9.33 -18.69
N PRO A 158 -0.44 -8.35 -18.19
CA PRO A 158 -0.87 -8.32 -16.80
C PRO A 158 -1.92 -9.39 -16.48
N ALA A 159 -2.14 -9.66 -15.18
CA ALA A 159 -3.18 -10.58 -14.72
C ALA A 159 -4.58 -10.10 -15.16
N ALA A 160 -5.37 -10.99 -15.77
CA ALA A 160 -6.68 -10.66 -16.34
C ALA A 160 -7.81 -11.62 -15.91
N ALA A 161 -7.59 -12.43 -14.87
CA ALA A 161 -8.55 -13.42 -14.39
C ALA A 161 -9.60 -12.85 -13.41
N GLY A 162 -9.69 -11.53 -13.27
CA GLY A 162 -10.45 -10.86 -12.21
C GLY A 162 -9.69 -10.85 -10.87
N TRP A 163 -10.04 -9.95 -9.98
CA TRP A 163 -9.39 -9.82 -8.67
C TRP A 163 -9.68 -11.02 -7.72
N THR A 164 -10.69 -11.82 -8.02
CA THR A 164 -11.05 -13.05 -7.30
C THR A 164 -10.26 -14.28 -7.75
N ILE A 165 -9.55 -14.21 -8.86
CA ILE A 165 -8.61 -15.20 -9.40
C ILE A 165 -9.19 -16.61 -9.49
N TYR A 166 -10.36 -16.77 -10.09
CA TYR A 166 -10.98 -18.10 -10.21
C TYR A 166 -10.21 -19.05 -11.12
N PRO A 167 -9.85 -20.27 -10.65
CA PRO A 167 -9.42 -21.35 -11.51
C PRO A 167 -10.59 -21.84 -12.40
N PRO A 168 -10.36 -22.34 -13.62
CA PRO A 168 -9.06 -22.57 -14.25
C PRO A 168 -8.45 -21.32 -14.92
N LEU A 169 -9.18 -20.22 -15.03
CA LEU A 169 -8.80 -19.03 -15.76
C LEU A 169 -7.46 -18.44 -15.27
N SER A 170 -7.23 -18.46 -13.96
CA SER A 170 -5.99 -17.94 -13.35
C SER A 170 -4.83 -18.92 -13.29
N ALA A 171 -5.04 -20.20 -13.65
CA ALA A 171 -4.07 -21.26 -13.39
C ALA A 171 -3.56 -21.98 -14.65
N LEU A 172 -4.35 -22.04 -15.71
CA LEU A 172 -3.97 -22.77 -16.93
C LEU A 172 -3.33 -21.86 -17.97
N PRO A 173 -2.18 -22.25 -18.57
CA PRO A 173 -1.53 -21.47 -19.63
C PRO A 173 -2.42 -21.21 -20.84
N GLN A 174 -3.37 -22.12 -21.11
CA GLN A 174 -4.34 -22.00 -22.21
C GLN A 174 -5.44 -20.96 -21.94
N ALA A 175 -5.64 -20.58 -20.70
CA ALA A 175 -6.64 -19.60 -20.30
C ALA A 175 -6.08 -18.17 -20.41
N GLN A 176 -5.63 -17.80 -21.60
CA GLN A 176 -5.13 -16.44 -21.86
C GLN A 176 -6.28 -15.43 -21.78
N PRO A 177 -5.99 -14.25 -21.23
CA PRO A 177 -4.74 -13.75 -20.65
C PRO A 177 -4.60 -13.98 -19.14
N GLY A 178 -5.35 -14.87 -18.56
CA GLY A 178 -5.53 -15.02 -17.11
C GLY A 178 -4.33 -15.54 -16.34
N SER A 179 -3.45 -16.33 -16.96
CA SER A 179 -2.29 -16.92 -16.29
C SER A 179 -0.97 -16.56 -16.98
N GLY A 180 0.13 -16.52 -16.24
CA GLY A 180 1.45 -16.19 -16.73
C GLY A 180 2.27 -15.41 -15.72
N MET A 181 3.36 -14.75 -16.15
CA MET A 181 4.23 -14.00 -15.27
C MET A 181 3.50 -12.85 -14.57
N GLY A 182 2.56 -12.18 -15.27
CA GLY A 182 1.73 -11.14 -14.68
C GLY A 182 0.89 -11.66 -13.49
N MET A 183 0.30 -12.85 -13.63
CA MET A 183 -0.42 -13.51 -12.53
C MET A 183 0.52 -13.93 -11.40
N THR A 184 1.71 -14.43 -11.73
CA THR A 184 2.72 -14.79 -10.71
C THR A 184 3.13 -13.57 -9.89
N LEU A 185 3.41 -12.43 -10.53
CA LEU A 185 3.74 -11.19 -9.84
C LEU A 185 2.54 -10.65 -9.02
N TRP A 186 1.33 -10.78 -9.55
CA TRP A 186 0.12 -10.45 -8.81
C TRP A 186 0.02 -11.28 -7.52
N LEU A 187 0.22 -12.59 -7.57
CA LEU A 187 0.19 -13.48 -6.41
C LEU A 187 1.29 -13.15 -5.41
N ILE A 188 2.52 -12.89 -5.86
CA ILE A 188 3.63 -12.48 -4.99
C ILE A 188 3.31 -11.15 -4.32
N SER A 189 2.81 -10.18 -5.08
CA SER A 189 2.39 -8.89 -4.53
C SER A 189 1.34 -9.07 -3.44
N MET A 190 0.30 -9.86 -3.69
CA MET A 190 -0.76 -10.10 -2.71
C MET A 190 -0.28 -10.86 -1.48
N ALA A 191 0.64 -11.80 -1.61
CA ALA A 191 1.24 -12.49 -0.47
C ALA A 191 2.00 -11.52 0.45
N ILE A 192 2.81 -10.63 -0.14
CA ILE A 192 3.53 -9.58 0.61
C ILE A 192 2.54 -8.58 1.23
N PHE A 193 1.47 -8.21 0.50
CA PHE A 193 0.40 -7.36 1.00
C PHE A 193 -0.28 -7.95 2.25
N VAL A 194 -0.60 -9.25 2.23
CA VAL A 194 -1.20 -9.94 3.37
C VAL A 194 -0.26 -9.95 4.56
N ALA A 195 1.04 -10.20 4.36
CA ALA A 195 2.04 -10.10 5.43
C ALA A 195 2.12 -8.68 6.03
N SER A 196 2.09 -7.64 5.19
CA SER A 196 2.02 -6.25 5.62
C SER A 196 0.78 -5.98 6.49
N SER A 197 -0.39 -6.38 5.99
CA SER A 197 -1.66 -6.19 6.68
C SER A 197 -1.71 -6.91 8.03
N LEU A 198 -1.16 -8.13 8.11
CA LEU A 198 -1.07 -8.91 9.34
C LEU A 198 -0.25 -8.18 10.40
N LEU A 199 0.94 -7.69 10.06
CA LEU A 199 1.80 -6.95 11.00
C LEU A 199 1.14 -5.66 11.47
N GLY A 200 0.51 -4.90 10.57
CA GLY A 200 -0.22 -3.69 10.91
C GLY A 200 -1.39 -3.96 11.85
N SER A 201 -2.21 -4.95 11.53
CA SER A 201 -3.37 -5.32 12.33
C SER A 201 -2.98 -5.82 13.72
N LEU A 202 -1.93 -6.63 13.83
CA LEU A 202 -1.38 -7.06 15.11
C LEU A 202 -0.96 -5.85 15.96
N ASN A 203 -0.27 -4.90 15.36
CA ASN A 203 0.16 -3.68 16.05
C ASN A 203 -1.04 -2.85 16.54
N TYR A 204 -2.11 -2.72 15.75
CA TYR A 204 -3.33 -2.01 16.15
C TYR A 204 -4.01 -2.69 17.35
N ILE A 205 -4.17 -4.02 17.32
CA ILE A 205 -4.78 -4.77 18.42
C ILE A 205 -3.97 -4.61 19.71
N VAL A 206 -2.65 -4.80 19.64
CA VAL A 206 -1.76 -4.68 20.80
C VAL A 206 -1.78 -3.24 21.35
N THR A 207 -1.82 -2.24 20.48
CA THR A 207 -1.91 -0.83 20.87
C THR A 207 -3.19 -0.57 21.67
N VAL A 208 -4.34 -1.01 21.17
CA VAL A 208 -5.64 -0.79 21.84
C VAL A 208 -5.72 -1.51 23.18
N ILE A 209 -5.21 -2.75 23.25
CA ILE A 209 -5.29 -3.54 24.49
C ILE A 209 -4.33 -3.01 25.56
N ASN A 210 -3.08 -2.70 25.20
CA ASN A 210 -2.01 -2.45 26.15
C ASN A 210 -1.78 -0.97 26.47
N LEU A 211 -2.11 -0.05 25.54
CA LEU A 211 -1.79 1.38 25.70
C LEU A 211 -3.01 2.25 25.98
N ARG A 212 -4.18 1.66 26.11
CA ARG A 212 -5.41 2.39 26.45
C ARG A 212 -5.28 3.02 27.84
N THR A 213 -5.53 4.33 27.93
CA THR A 213 -5.64 5.04 29.21
C THR A 213 -6.87 4.57 29.99
N LYS A 214 -6.74 4.57 31.31
CA LYS A 214 -7.89 4.33 32.21
C LYS A 214 -8.82 5.54 32.09
N GLY A 215 -10.00 5.35 31.61
CA GLY A 215 -11.07 6.32 31.51
C GLY A 215 -12.34 5.79 32.16
#